data_dce10c5c90afe5d3b93b215d81efcfc5
#
_entry.id   dce10c5c90afe5d3b93b215d81efcfc5
#
_cell.length_a   1.000
_cell.length_b   1.000
_cell.length_c   1.000
_cell.angle_alpha   90.00
_cell.angle_beta   90.00
_cell.angle_gamma   90.00
#
_symmetry.space_group_name_H-M   'P 1'
#
loop_
_entity.id
_entity.type
_entity.pdbx_description
1 polymer ?
#
loop_
_entity_poly.entity_id
_entity_poly.type
_entity_poly.pdbx_seq_one_letter_code
_entity_poly.pdbx_strand_id
1 'polypeptide(L)'
;MASEGGTFSSLLGEIARRVEHILGREFAARDYDTELAALFSQSLVGMVALTGQWWLEVRSPGKEEVAAHLVNLAWNGLSHLEHEPLLRRVR
;
A
#
# COMPACT_ATOMS: atom_id res chain seq x y z
N MET A 1 22.82 14.66 5.79
CA MET A 1 23.03 14.25 4.43
C MET A 1 21.75 13.81 3.78
N ALA A 2 21.56 14.26 2.58
CA ALA A 2 20.38 13.87 1.83
C ALA A 2 20.39 12.41 1.43
N SER A 3 21.54 11.76 1.51
CA SER A 3 21.70 10.42 0.97
C SER A 3 20.76 9.40 1.59
N GLU A 4 20.55 9.46 2.91
CA GLU A 4 19.67 8.50 3.55
C GLU A 4 18.22 8.66 3.11
N GLY A 5 17.75 9.91 3.05
CA GLY A 5 16.40 10.17 2.57
C GLY A 5 16.25 9.77 1.13
N GLY A 6 17.26 10.07 0.30
CA GLY A 6 17.21 9.70 -1.10
C GLY A 6 17.25 8.20 -1.30
N THR A 7 18.07 7.50 -0.52
CA THR A 7 18.13 6.06 -0.60
C THR A 7 16.82 5.41 -0.19
N PHE A 8 16.24 5.90 0.88
CA PHE A 8 14.96 5.37 1.36
C PHE A 8 13.87 5.59 0.31
N SER A 9 13.83 6.78 -0.27
CA SER A 9 12.84 7.09 -1.31
C SER A 9 13.04 6.21 -2.54
N SER A 10 14.29 5.97 -2.92
CA SER A 10 14.58 5.11 -4.06
C SER A 10 14.14 3.69 -3.79
N LEU A 11 14.38 3.20 -2.57
CA LEU A 11 13.95 1.86 -2.18
C LEU A 11 12.44 1.74 -2.23
N LEU A 12 11.74 2.74 -1.68
CA LEU A 12 10.29 2.72 -1.70
C LEU A 12 9.75 2.75 -3.11
N GLY A 13 10.37 3.54 -3.98
CA GLY A 13 9.96 3.58 -5.38
C GLY A 13 10.15 2.27 -6.08
N GLU A 14 11.25 1.59 -5.78
CA GLU A 14 11.50 0.29 -6.38
C GLU A 14 10.48 -0.74 -5.89
N ILE A 15 10.18 -0.72 -4.61
CA ILE A 15 9.16 -1.61 -4.05
C ILE A 15 7.81 -1.33 -4.69
N ALA A 16 7.46 -0.06 -4.84
CA ALA A 16 6.19 0.31 -5.44
C ALA A 16 6.09 -0.22 -6.88
N ARG A 17 7.18 -0.16 -7.64
CA ARG A 17 7.15 -0.67 -9.00
C ARG A 17 6.93 -2.18 -9.03
N ARG A 18 7.51 -2.91 -8.08
CA ARG A 18 7.30 -4.35 -8.01
C ARG A 18 5.87 -4.69 -7.63
N VAL A 19 5.33 -3.95 -6.67
CA VAL A 19 3.94 -4.14 -6.26
C VAL A 19 3.01 -3.79 -7.42
N GLU A 20 3.32 -2.72 -8.15
CA GLU A 20 2.52 -2.33 -9.30
C GLU A 20 2.49 -3.44 -10.35
N HIS A 21 3.63 -4.07 -10.60
CA HIS A 21 3.69 -5.15 -11.58
C HIS A 21 2.80 -6.32 -11.15
N ILE A 22 2.88 -6.68 -9.88
CA ILE A 22 2.07 -7.78 -9.34
C ILE A 22 0.58 -7.44 -9.41
N LEU A 23 0.22 -6.23 -8.99
CA LEU A 23 -1.17 -5.81 -9.01
C LEU A 23 -1.71 -5.73 -10.44
N GLY A 24 -0.87 -5.28 -11.37
CA GLY A 24 -1.30 -5.21 -12.76
C GLY A 24 -1.69 -6.58 -13.30
N ARG A 25 -0.91 -7.59 -12.96
CA ARG A 25 -1.23 -8.94 -13.39
C ARG A 25 -2.51 -9.45 -12.73
N GLU A 26 -2.67 -9.19 -11.44
CA GLU A 26 -3.88 -9.62 -10.73
C GLU A 26 -5.11 -8.88 -11.23
N PHE A 27 -4.96 -7.59 -11.51
CA PHE A 27 -6.09 -6.81 -12.01
C PHE A 27 -6.51 -7.28 -13.40
N ALA A 28 -5.53 -7.58 -14.25
CA ALA A 28 -5.84 -8.10 -15.58
C ALA A 28 -6.58 -9.43 -15.48
N ALA A 29 -6.15 -10.30 -14.56
CA ALA A 29 -6.78 -11.60 -14.38
C ALA A 29 -8.21 -11.48 -13.87
N ARG A 30 -8.53 -10.40 -13.17
CA ARG A 30 -9.86 -10.19 -12.59
C ARG A 30 -10.68 -9.17 -13.36
N ASP A 31 -10.16 -8.73 -14.50
CA ASP A 31 -10.86 -7.75 -15.34
C ASP A 31 -11.04 -6.41 -14.65
N TYR A 32 -10.12 -6.05 -13.77
CA TYR A 32 -10.04 -4.71 -13.21
C TYR A 32 -9.17 -3.84 -14.09
N ASP A 33 -9.37 -2.52 -13.96
CA ASP A 33 -8.59 -1.54 -14.71
C ASP A 33 -7.13 -1.61 -14.28
N THR A 34 -6.25 -2.05 -15.17
CA THR A 34 -4.84 -2.22 -14.84
C THR A 34 -4.13 -0.89 -14.62
N GLU A 35 -4.70 0.23 -15.10
CA GLU A 35 -4.10 1.52 -14.84
C GLU A 35 -4.17 1.90 -13.37
N LEU A 36 -5.08 1.30 -12.63
CA LEU A 36 -5.19 1.54 -11.20
C LEU A 36 -4.12 0.83 -10.40
N ALA A 37 -3.36 -0.07 -11.03
CA ALA A 37 -2.30 -0.78 -10.30
C ALA A 37 -1.27 0.19 -9.73
N ALA A 38 -0.92 1.25 -10.46
CA ALA A 38 0.02 2.24 -9.96
C ALA A 38 -0.54 2.97 -8.75
N LEU A 39 -1.81 3.35 -8.81
CA LEU A 39 -2.45 4.04 -7.69
C LEU A 39 -2.44 3.17 -6.44
N PHE A 40 -2.86 1.91 -6.57
CA PHE A 40 -2.95 1.06 -5.40
C PHE A 40 -1.60 0.64 -4.88
N SER A 41 -0.59 0.50 -5.76
CA SER A 41 0.76 0.19 -5.29
C SER A 41 1.32 1.35 -4.48
N GLN A 42 1.10 2.58 -4.93
CA GLN A 42 1.54 3.74 -4.16
C GLN A 42 0.81 3.82 -2.83
N SER A 43 -0.48 3.51 -2.83
CA SER A 43 -1.27 3.54 -1.61
C SER A 43 -0.76 2.54 -0.59
N LEU A 44 -0.50 1.31 -1.04
CA LEU A 44 -0.04 0.26 -0.13
C LEU A 44 1.35 0.57 0.43
N VAL A 45 2.27 0.99 -0.44
CA VAL A 45 3.62 1.30 0.00
C VAL A 45 3.61 2.50 0.96
N GLY A 46 2.82 3.52 0.64
CA GLY A 46 2.70 4.68 1.52
C GLY A 46 2.12 4.32 2.88
N MET A 47 1.10 3.46 2.89
CA MET A 47 0.50 3.03 4.13
C MET A 47 1.54 2.36 5.04
N VAL A 48 2.32 1.45 4.47
CA VAL A 48 3.33 0.73 5.26
C VAL A 48 4.43 1.68 5.70
N ALA A 49 4.89 2.55 4.81
CA ALA A 49 6.00 3.45 5.13
C ALA A 49 5.63 4.45 6.24
N LEU A 50 4.48 5.07 6.13
CA LEU A 50 4.07 6.04 7.14
C LEU A 50 3.72 5.37 8.46
N THR A 51 3.07 4.22 8.39
CA THR A 51 2.75 3.48 9.60
C THR A 51 4.03 3.03 10.30
N GLY A 52 5.02 2.59 9.52
CA GLY A 52 6.29 2.18 10.09
C GLY A 52 7.01 3.32 10.80
N GLN A 53 7.00 4.51 10.21
CA GLN A 53 7.61 5.67 10.85
C GLN A 53 6.93 6.01 12.17
N TRP A 54 5.61 6.00 12.16
CA TRP A 54 4.85 6.26 13.37
C TRP A 54 5.16 5.21 14.44
N TRP A 55 5.22 3.94 14.03
CA TRP A 55 5.47 2.85 14.97
C TRP A 55 6.85 2.95 15.61
N LEU A 56 7.84 3.42 14.85
CA LEU A 56 9.19 3.57 15.41
C LEU A 56 9.21 4.53 16.61
N GLU A 57 8.29 5.47 16.66
CA GLU A 57 8.19 6.40 17.78
C GLU A 57 7.37 5.82 18.92
N VAL A 58 6.27 5.16 18.58
CA VAL A 58 5.33 4.71 19.59
C VAL A 58 5.68 3.32 20.16
N ARG A 59 6.16 2.45 19.29
CA ARG A 59 6.59 1.10 19.64
C ARG A 59 5.48 0.24 20.24
N SER A 60 4.25 0.57 19.96
CA SER A 60 3.10 -0.17 20.47
C SER A 60 1.98 -0.04 19.46
N PRO A 61 1.28 -1.11 19.14
CA PRO A 61 1.49 -2.50 19.60
C PRO A 61 2.79 -3.10 19.07
N GLY A 62 3.01 -4.38 19.26
CA GLY A 62 4.23 -5.05 18.84
C GLY A 62 4.35 -5.11 17.31
N LYS A 63 5.57 -5.29 16.84
CA LYS A 63 5.86 -5.26 15.41
C LYS A 63 5.05 -6.28 14.62
N GLU A 64 4.98 -7.50 15.13
CA GLU A 64 4.24 -8.55 14.44
C GLU A 64 2.76 -8.27 14.41
N GLU A 65 2.25 -7.66 15.48
CA GLU A 65 0.83 -7.32 15.53
C GLU A 65 0.52 -6.22 14.52
N VAL A 66 1.39 -5.22 14.41
CA VAL A 66 1.20 -4.16 13.42
C VAL A 66 1.19 -4.75 12.01
N ALA A 67 2.15 -5.63 11.73
CA ALA A 67 2.23 -6.25 10.41
C ALA A 67 0.96 -7.04 10.10
N ALA A 68 0.46 -7.79 11.08
CA ALA A 68 -0.74 -8.59 10.89
C ALA A 68 -1.95 -7.71 10.57
N HIS A 69 -2.08 -6.59 11.28
CA HIS A 69 -3.21 -5.70 11.03
C HIS A 69 -3.10 -5.01 9.67
N LEU A 70 -1.89 -4.64 9.26
CA LEU A 70 -1.72 -4.03 7.95
C LEU A 70 -2.04 -5.01 6.83
N VAL A 71 -1.59 -6.26 6.97
CA VAL A 71 -1.91 -7.28 5.97
C VAL A 71 -3.42 -7.51 5.92
N ASN A 72 -4.05 -7.58 7.07
CA ASN A 72 -5.49 -7.79 7.15
C ASN A 72 -6.24 -6.64 6.47
N LEU A 73 -5.83 -5.41 6.72
CA LEU A 73 -6.46 -4.25 6.11
C LEU A 73 -6.29 -4.28 4.59
N ALA A 74 -5.06 -4.51 4.13
CA ALA A 74 -4.79 -4.51 2.71
C ALA A 74 -5.52 -5.65 1.99
N TRP A 75 -5.51 -6.84 2.58
CA TRP A 75 -6.15 -7.99 1.95
C TRP A 75 -7.64 -7.79 1.82
N ASN A 76 -8.29 -7.37 2.90
CA ASN A 76 -9.73 -7.21 2.86
C ASN A 76 -10.15 -6.05 1.97
N GLY A 77 -9.33 -4.99 1.91
CA GLY A 77 -9.61 -3.90 0.99
C GLY A 77 -9.49 -4.34 -0.46
N LEU A 78 -8.38 -5.01 -0.79
CA LEU A 78 -8.14 -5.43 -2.17
C LEU A 78 -9.14 -6.49 -2.63
N SER A 79 -9.63 -7.32 -1.71
CA SER A 79 -10.55 -8.40 -2.06
C SER A 79 -11.92 -7.88 -2.46
N HIS A 80 -12.25 -6.65 -2.09
CA HIS A 80 -13.59 -6.12 -2.27
C HIS A 80 -13.59 -4.80 -3.04
N LEU A 81 -12.65 -4.62 -3.97
CA LEU A 81 -12.62 -3.40 -4.77
C LEU A 81 -13.81 -3.35 -5.70
N GLU A 82 -14.41 -2.17 -5.79
CA GLU A 82 -15.48 -1.92 -6.75
C GLU A 82 -14.89 -1.45 -8.07
N HIS A 83 -15.54 -1.82 -9.17
CA HIS A 83 -15.07 -1.39 -10.48
C HIS A 83 -15.26 0.09 -10.71
N GLU A 84 -16.34 0.65 -10.19
CA GLU A 84 -16.66 2.07 -10.37
C GLU A 84 -17.07 2.67 -9.03
N PRO A 85 -16.09 2.89 -8.15
CA PRO A 85 -16.40 3.39 -6.82
C PRO A 85 -16.87 4.84 -6.86
N LEU A 86 -17.81 5.16 -6.01
CA LEU A 86 -18.33 6.51 -5.87
C LEU A 86 -18.09 6.99 -4.45
N LEU A 87 -17.74 8.27 -4.35
CA LEU A 87 -17.64 8.89 -3.03
C LEU A 87 -19.05 9.05 -2.46
N ARG A 88 -19.22 8.62 -1.23
CA ARG A 88 -20.49 8.72 -0.57
C ARG A 88 -20.41 9.78 0.49
N ARG A 89 -21.53 10.49 0.68
CA ARG A 89 -21.60 11.49 1.71
C ARG A 89 -21.57 10.81 3.07
N VAL A 90 -20.69 11.29 3.94
CA VAL A 90 -20.54 10.78 5.28
C VAL A 90 -21.35 11.65 6.22
N ARG A 91 -22.05 11.03 7.16
CA ARG A 91 -22.88 11.75 8.12
C ARG A 91 -22.30 11.73 9.49
#